data_40a9ae2d30479fe0f79e9dd7381f50c8
#
_entry.id   40a9ae2d30479fe0f79e9dd7381f50c8
#
_cell.length_a   1.000
_cell.length_b   1.000
_cell.length_c   1.000
_cell.angle_alpha   90.00
_cell.angle_beta   90.00
_cell.angle_gamma   90.00
#
_symmetry.space_group_name_H-M   'P 1'
#
loop_
_entity.id
_entity.type
_entity.pdbx_description
1 polymer ?
#
loop_
_entity_poly.entity_id
_entity_poly.type
_entity_poly.pdbx_seq_one_letter_code
_entity_poly.pdbx_strand_id
1 'polypeptide(L)'
;VGGTSSCGESFLETDYYKGVDVETGLNSVNNIKTALNGTYYQLFRQYFAGNYAINIGDIPTDIAYWNTLTGHFDDIYTYTFTDTDLYLEYIWDYGYKVVDNSVRIIQASKALYENSNDADKEALDLYMAEAYALRGYAQLLLTNIYAHQVKVNGTDFSSEKGIVVI
;
A
#
# COMPACT_ATOMS: atom_id res chain seq x y z
N VAL A 1 -39.68 10.80 -39.13
CA VAL A 1 -38.22 10.59 -39.08
C VAL A 1 -37.78 11.06 -37.72
N GLY A 2 -37.62 10.11 -36.77
CA GLY A 2 -37.18 10.38 -35.40
C GLY A 2 -35.66 10.36 -35.36
N GLY A 3 -35.05 11.49 -34.98
CA GLY A 3 -33.61 11.57 -34.69
C GLY A 3 -33.32 10.92 -33.36
N THR A 4 -32.51 9.89 -33.33
CA THR A 4 -31.89 9.37 -32.13
C THR A 4 -30.81 10.37 -31.69
N SER A 5 -31.04 11.11 -30.62
CA SER A 5 -30.00 11.89 -29.99
C SER A 5 -28.99 10.92 -29.33
N SER A 6 -27.81 10.86 -29.89
CA SER A 6 -26.68 10.16 -29.35
C SER A 6 -26.35 10.74 -27.97
N CYS A 7 -26.16 9.88 -26.98
CA CYS A 7 -25.58 10.28 -25.68
C CYS A 7 -24.23 10.98 -25.94
N GLY A 8 -24.08 12.19 -25.41
CA GLY A 8 -22.85 12.97 -25.60
C GLY A 8 -21.65 12.26 -24.99
N GLU A 9 -20.44 12.55 -25.51
CA GLU A 9 -19.17 11.97 -25.07
C GLU A 9 -18.92 12.18 -23.55
N SER A 10 -19.52 13.19 -22.93
CA SER A 10 -19.44 13.45 -21.48
C SER A 10 -20.01 12.35 -20.59
N PHE A 11 -20.83 11.42 -21.14
CA PHE A 11 -21.30 10.25 -20.38
C PHE A 11 -20.19 9.22 -20.13
N LEU A 12 -19.13 9.23 -20.92
CA LEU A 12 -17.98 8.33 -20.78
C LEU A 12 -16.85 8.93 -19.95
N GLU A 13 -16.92 10.21 -19.61
CA GLU A 13 -16.00 10.87 -18.70
C GLU A 13 -16.48 10.64 -17.27
N THR A 14 -16.04 9.56 -16.65
CA THR A 14 -16.28 9.30 -15.23
C THR A 14 -15.19 9.95 -14.41
N ASP A 15 -15.52 11.01 -13.70
CA ASP A 15 -14.66 11.55 -12.65
C ASP A 15 -14.44 10.49 -11.57
N TYR A 16 -13.19 10.21 -11.24
CA TYR A 16 -12.84 9.24 -10.21
C TYR A 16 -13.11 9.82 -8.82
N TYR A 17 -14.31 9.60 -8.30
CA TYR A 17 -14.78 10.13 -7.01
C TYR A 17 -14.07 9.58 -5.76
N LYS A 18 -13.24 8.54 -5.88
CA LYS A 18 -12.64 7.86 -4.72
C LYS A 18 -11.16 8.12 -4.52
N GLY A 19 -10.55 8.99 -5.29
CA GLY A 19 -9.15 9.35 -5.16
C GLY A 19 -8.91 10.82 -5.50
N VAL A 20 -7.88 11.39 -4.90
CA VAL A 20 -7.39 12.71 -5.29
C VAL A 20 -6.49 12.50 -6.49
N ASP A 21 -6.81 13.13 -7.61
CA ASP A 21 -5.94 13.15 -8.79
C ASP A 21 -4.57 13.75 -8.39
N VAL A 22 -3.49 13.10 -8.80
CA VAL A 22 -2.12 13.53 -8.46
C VAL A 22 -1.84 14.94 -8.98
N GLU A 23 -2.31 15.25 -10.20
CA GLU A 23 -2.05 16.53 -10.82
C GLU A 23 -2.82 17.70 -10.17
N THR A 24 -4.03 17.43 -9.66
CA THR A 24 -4.87 18.45 -9.05
C THR A 24 -4.89 18.42 -7.53
N GLY A 25 -4.57 17.29 -6.92
CA GLY A 25 -4.71 17.07 -5.49
C GLY A 25 -3.43 17.26 -4.67
N LEU A 26 -2.25 17.02 -5.26
CA LEU A 26 -0.96 17.14 -4.57
C LEU A 26 -0.19 18.39 -5.04
N ASN A 27 -0.88 19.51 -5.21
CA ASN A 27 -0.37 20.74 -5.80
C ASN A 27 0.12 21.80 -4.78
N SER A 28 0.19 21.45 -3.51
CA SER A 28 0.70 22.32 -2.45
C SER A 28 1.37 21.52 -1.33
N VAL A 29 2.29 22.19 -0.60
CA VAL A 29 2.99 21.60 0.56
C VAL A 29 2.00 21.07 1.60
N ASN A 30 0.90 21.79 1.85
CA ASN A 30 -0.14 21.37 2.78
C ASN A 30 -0.91 20.13 2.30
N ASN A 31 -1.18 20.02 1.01
CA ASN A 31 -1.83 18.84 0.43
C ASN A 31 -0.92 17.60 0.50
N ILE A 32 0.39 17.79 0.29
CA ILE A 32 1.38 16.71 0.46
C ILE A 32 1.42 16.24 1.92
N LYS A 33 1.43 17.17 2.89
CA LYS A 33 1.34 16.80 4.31
C LYS A 33 0.08 16.02 4.62
N THR A 34 -1.05 16.42 4.08
CA THR A 34 -2.34 15.75 4.27
C THR A 34 -2.31 14.32 3.68
N ALA A 35 -1.76 14.17 2.49
CA ALA A 35 -1.60 12.86 1.84
C ALA A 35 -0.64 11.95 2.63
N LEU A 36 0.45 12.49 3.17
CA LEU A 36 1.38 11.77 4.04
C LEU A 36 0.68 11.24 5.30
N ASN A 37 -0.12 12.08 5.98
CA ASN A 37 -0.92 11.66 7.13
C ASN A 37 -1.92 10.55 6.75
N GLY A 38 -2.55 10.66 5.57
CA GLY A 38 -3.41 9.61 5.02
C GLY A 38 -2.66 8.30 4.76
N THR A 39 -1.40 8.38 4.34
CA THR A 39 -0.54 7.20 4.11
C THR A 39 -0.16 6.52 5.42
N TYR A 40 0.16 7.28 6.47
CA TYR A 40 0.32 6.74 7.82
C TYR A 40 -0.95 6.04 8.31
N TYR A 41 -2.12 6.65 8.09
CA TYR A 41 -3.39 6.01 8.44
C TYR A 41 -3.58 4.68 7.72
N GLN A 42 -3.26 4.59 6.42
CA GLN A 42 -3.33 3.34 5.66
C GLN A 42 -2.36 2.29 6.19
N LEU A 43 -1.13 2.68 6.54
CA LEU A 43 -0.14 1.79 7.14
C LEU A 43 -0.68 1.11 8.42
N PHE A 44 -1.27 1.90 9.31
CA PHE A 44 -1.77 1.43 10.61
C PHE A 44 -3.17 0.82 10.59
N ARG A 45 -3.78 0.64 9.40
CA ARG A 45 -5.03 -0.12 9.31
C ARG A 45 -4.82 -1.55 9.79
N GLN A 46 -5.88 -2.12 10.40
CA GLN A 46 -5.87 -3.52 10.83
C GLN A 46 -5.54 -4.50 9.69
N TYR A 47 -5.85 -4.14 8.46
CA TYR A 47 -5.62 -4.95 7.25
C TYR A 47 -4.15 -5.03 6.84
N PHE A 48 -3.28 -4.21 7.41
CA PHE A 48 -1.84 -4.21 7.13
C PHE A 48 -1.01 -4.17 8.42
N ALA A 49 -0.12 -3.18 8.62
CA ALA A 49 0.81 -3.11 9.74
C ALA A 49 0.14 -2.83 11.11
N GLY A 50 -1.16 -2.49 11.15
CA GLY A 50 -1.90 -2.37 12.41
C GLY A 50 -2.26 -3.73 13.03
N ASN A 51 -2.32 -4.81 12.25
CA ASN A 51 -2.62 -6.15 12.74
C ASN A 51 -2.14 -7.25 11.78
N TYR A 52 -2.78 -7.41 10.60
CA TYR A 52 -2.66 -8.64 9.81
C TYR A 52 -1.23 -8.94 9.36
N ALA A 53 -0.53 -7.97 8.78
CA ALA A 53 0.83 -8.17 8.28
C ALA A 53 1.87 -8.43 9.39
N ILE A 54 1.57 -8.04 10.63
CA ILE A 54 2.45 -8.27 11.78
C ILE A 54 2.24 -9.67 12.35
N ASN A 55 0.99 -10.11 12.44
CA ASN A 55 0.64 -11.34 13.14
C ASN A 55 0.62 -12.58 12.24
N ILE A 56 0.46 -12.40 10.92
CA ILE A 56 0.26 -13.53 9.99
C ILE A 56 1.42 -14.53 10.00
N GLY A 57 2.63 -14.07 10.29
CA GLY A 57 3.81 -14.93 10.40
C GLY A 57 3.86 -15.73 11.70
N ASP A 58 3.24 -15.25 12.77
CA ASP A 58 3.27 -15.86 14.09
C ASP A 58 2.11 -16.83 14.31
N ILE A 59 0.95 -16.56 13.71
CA ILE A 59 -0.28 -17.35 13.88
C ILE A 59 -0.10 -18.83 13.55
N PRO A 60 0.59 -19.24 12.46
CA PRO A 60 0.78 -20.65 12.13
C PRO A 60 1.93 -21.32 12.90
N THR A 61 2.46 -20.68 13.94
CA THR A 61 3.58 -21.21 14.73
C THR A 61 3.14 -21.66 16.13
N ASP A 62 4.05 -22.27 16.87
CA ASP A 62 3.83 -22.74 18.25
C ASP A 62 3.78 -21.60 19.30
N ILE A 63 4.08 -20.35 18.91
CA ILE A 63 3.97 -19.18 19.79
C ILE A 63 2.55 -18.59 19.84
N ALA A 64 1.67 -18.97 18.91
CA ALA A 64 0.28 -18.55 18.86
C ALA A 64 -0.67 -19.71 19.17
N TYR A 65 -1.81 -19.41 19.80
CA TYR A 65 -2.88 -20.37 20.05
C TYR A 65 -4.22 -19.83 19.56
N TRP A 66 -4.85 -20.55 18.65
CA TRP A 66 -6.19 -20.23 18.20
C TRP A 66 -7.25 -20.78 19.16
N ASN A 67 -8.09 -19.92 19.69
CA ASN A 67 -9.07 -20.26 20.72
C ASN A 67 -10.33 -20.99 20.19
N THR A 68 -10.46 -21.20 18.89
CA THR A 68 -11.58 -21.85 18.19
C THR A 68 -12.95 -21.15 18.34
N LEU A 69 -13.00 -20.01 19.02
CA LEU A 69 -14.26 -19.29 19.30
C LEU A 69 -14.65 -18.29 18.23
N THR A 70 -13.69 -17.88 17.40
CA THR A 70 -13.90 -16.92 16.30
C THR A 70 -13.34 -17.54 15.03
N GLY A 71 -13.94 -17.25 13.87
CA GLY A 71 -13.41 -17.67 12.57
C GLY A 71 -12.22 -16.81 12.08
N HIS A 72 -11.60 -16.01 12.97
CA HIS A 72 -10.47 -15.17 12.56
C HIS A 72 -9.19 -16.01 12.47
N PHE A 73 -8.53 -15.95 11.31
CA PHE A 73 -7.26 -16.63 11.03
C PHE A 73 -7.26 -18.16 11.18
N ASP A 74 -8.43 -18.80 11.20
CA ASP A 74 -8.55 -20.24 11.33
C ASP A 74 -7.83 -21.00 10.21
N ASP A 75 -8.02 -20.61 8.96
CA ASP A 75 -7.34 -21.19 7.80
C ASP A 75 -5.82 -20.97 7.85
N ILE A 76 -5.37 -19.81 8.33
CA ILE A 76 -3.95 -19.52 8.51
C ILE A 76 -3.35 -20.42 9.60
N TYR A 77 -4.03 -20.51 10.74
CA TYR A 77 -3.59 -21.35 11.87
C TYR A 77 -3.52 -22.84 11.54
N THR A 78 -4.49 -23.34 10.77
CA THR A 78 -4.59 -24.75 10.38
C THR A 78 -3.82 -25.10 9.10
N TYR A 79 -3.14 -24.13 8.46
CA TYR A 79 -2.45 -24.30 7.17
C TYR A 79 -3.37 -24.74 6.02
N THR A 80 -4.64 -24.35 6.05
CA THR A 80 -5.62 -24.66 5.00
C THR A 80 -5.92 -23.49 4.08
N PHE A 81 -5.21 -22.37 4.25
CA PHE A 81 -5.34 -21.18 3.41
C PHE A 81 -4.96 -21.45 1.95
N THR A 82 -5.55 -20.68 1.06
CA THR A 82 -5.32 -20.73 -0.39
C THR A 82 -4.91 -19.35 -0.91
N ASP A 83 -4.60 -19.25 -2.20
CA ASP A 83 -4.32 -18.00 -2.90
C ASP A 83 -5.50 -17.00 -2.94
N THR A 84 -6.69 -17.45 -2.53
CA THR A 84 -7.90 -16.61 -2.40
C THR A 84 -8.22 -16.21 -0.95
N ASP A 85 -7.30 -16.43 -0.02
CA ASP A 85 -7.49 -16.07 1.38
C ASP A 85 -7.59 -14.54 1.56
N LEU A 86 -8.67 -14.09 2.24
CA LEU A 86 -8.96 -12.68 2.41
C LEU A 86 -7.92 -11.93 3.25
N TYR A 87 -7.25 -12.59 4.21
CA TYR A 87 -6.20 -11.94 5.00
C TYR A 87 -4.99 -11.63 4.14
N LEU A 88 -4.60 -12.57 3.29
CA LEU A 88 -3.51 -12.39 2.32
C LEU A 88 -3.88 -11.33 1.29
N GLU A 89 -5.10 -11.36 0.72
CA GLU A 89 -5.57 -10.33 -0.21
C GLU A 89 -5.52 -8.93 0.42
N TYR A 90 -6.02 -8.76 1.65
CA TYR A 90 -6.02 -7.47 2.35
C TYR A 90 -4.61 -6.96 2.63
N ILE A 91 -3.69 -7.82 3.09
CA ILE A 91 -2.30 -7.42 3.34
C ILE A 91 -1.65 -6.91 2.04
N TRP A 92 -1.84 -7.61 0.94
CA TRP A 92 -1.33 -7.20 -0.37
C TRP A 92 -1.90 -5.86 -0.81
N ASP A 93 -3.22 -5.73 -0.83
CA ASP A 93 -3.92 -4.52 -1.29
C ASP A 93 -3.54 -3.28 -0.45
N TYR A 94 -3.61 -3.40 0.88
CA TYR A 94 -3.28 -2.28 1.77
C TYR A 94 -1.78 -1.98 1.80
N GLY A 95 -0.93 -2.96 1.67
CA GLY A 95 0.51 -2.77 1.53
C GLY A 95 0.85 -1.95 0.28
N TYR A 96 0.28 -2.32 -0.87
CA TYR A 96 0.49 -1.57 -2.11
C TYR A 96 -0.18 -0.21 -2.14
N LYS A 97 -1.28 0.02 -1.42
CA LYS A 97 -1.82 1.36 -1.19
C LYS A 97 -0.83 2.28 -0.48
N VAL A 98 -0.10 1.77 0.53
CA VAL A 98 0.97 2.54 1.19
C VAL A 98 2.11 2.83 0.23
N VAL A 99 2.54 1.84 -0.55
CA VAL A 99 3.63 1.99 -1.54
C VAL A 99 3.25 3.02 -2.61
N ASP A 100 2.08 2.91 -3.24
CA ASP A 100 1.60 3.81 -4.29
C ASP A 100 1.45 5.26 -3.77
N ASN A 101 0.79 5.44 -2.62
CA ASN A 101 0.66 6.77 -2.01
C ASN A 101 2.03 7.41 -1.71
N SER A 102 2.98 6.61 -1.21
CA SER A 102 4.34 7.10 -0.94
C SER A 102 5.06 7.54 -2.23
N VAL A 103 4.92 6.78 -3.31
CA VAL A 103 5.49 7.14 -4.63
C VAL A 103 4.89 8.45 -5.13
N ARG A 104 3.57 8.62 -5.05
CA ARG A 104 2.87 9.85 -5.45
C ARG A 104 3.33 11.07 -4.64
N ILE A 105 3.47 10.93 -3.33
CA ILE A 105 3.99 11.98 -2.44
C ILE A 105 5.40 12.38 -2.86
N ILE A 106 6.30 11.42 -3.10
CA ILE A 106 7.68 11.68 -3.52
C ILE A 106 7.71 12.43 -4.86
N GLN A 107 6.93 11.98 -5.84
CA GLN A 107 6.85 12.60 -7.17
C GLN A 107 6.32 14.03 -7.10
N ALA A 108 5.20 14.24 -6.39
CA ALA A 108 4.59 15.57 -6.22
C ALA A 108 5.51 16.53 -5.45
N SER A 109 6.19 16.04 -4.39
CA SER A 109 7.16 16.84 -3.64
C SER A 109 8.30 17.31 -4.54
N LYS A 110 8.85 16.44 -5.37
CA LYS A 110 9.90 16.79 -6.34
C LYS A 110 9.41 17.82 -7.36
N ALA A 111 8.18 17.70 -7.85
CA ALA A 111 7.60 18.64 -8.81
C ALA A 111 7.41 20.04 -8.23
N LEU A 112 7.05 20.16 -6.94
CA LEU A 112 6.88 21.43 -6.25
C LEU A 112 8.22 22.09 -5.83
N TYR A 113 9.24 21.29 -5.60
CA TYR A 113 10.50 21.69 -4.94
C TYR A 113 11.18 22.89 -5.62
N GLU A 114 11.33 22.84 -6.95
CA GLU A 114 12.05 23.87 -7.71
C GLU A 114 11.42 25.26 -7.60
N ASN A 115 10.11 25.34 -7.44
CA ASN A 115 9.36 26.58 -7.37
C ASN A 115 9.00 26.99 -5.92
N SER A 116 9.52 26.29 -4.92
CA SER A 116 9.24 26.52 -3.51
C SER A 116 10.26 27.47 -2.87
N ASN A 117 9.83 28.20 -1.83
CA ASN A 117 10.74 28.94 -0.96
C ASN A 117 11.50 28.01 -0.01
N ASP A 118 12.51 28.51 0.72
CA ASP A 118 13.39 27.69 1.56
C ASP A 118 12.64 26.93 2.67
N ALA A 119 11.65 27.55 3.31
CA ALA A 119 10.84 26.89 4.35
C ALA A 119 9.98 25.76 3.79
N ASP A 120 9.40 25.95 2.60
CA ASP A 120 8.64 24.92 1.91
C ASP A 120 9.54 23.79 1.42
N LYS A 121 10.76 24.07 0.96
CA LYS A 121 11.77 23.08 0.59
C LYS A 121 12.14 22.19 1.77
N GLU A 122 12.41 22.79 2.94
CA GLU A 122 12.70 22.03 4.16
C GLU A 122 11.54 21.10 4.54
N ALA A 123 10.30 21.57 4.44
CA ALA A 123 9.12 20.75 4.68
C ALA A 123 8.98 19.61 3.66
N LEU A 124 9.20 19.89 2.38
CA LEU A 124 9.13 18.90 1.30
C LEU A 124 10.21 17.83 1.45
N ASP A 125 11.42 18.19 1.85
CA ASP A 125 12.52 17.25 2.13
C ASP A 125 12.13 16.29 3.25
N LEU A 126 11.55 16.82 4.34
CA LEU A 126 11.05 15.98 5.45
C LEU A 126 9.96 15.02 4.97
N TYR A 127 8.95 15.51 4.24
CA TYR A 127 7.84 14.67 3.76
C TYR A 127 8.29 13.61 2.76
N MET A 128 9.26 13.92 1.90
CA MET A 128 9.89 12.93 1.02
C MET A 128 10.62 11.86 1.81
N ALA A 129 11.39 12.24 2.83
CA ALA A 129 12.12 11.29 3.67
C ALA A 129 11.16 10.33 4.39
N GLU A 130 10.07 10.86 4.96
CA GLU A 130 9.03 10.03 5.58
C GLU A 130 8.35 9.10 4.56
N ALA A 131 8.01 9.60 3.38
CA ALA A 131 7.41 8.79 2.31
C ALA A 131 8.34 7.67 1.83
N TYR A 132 9.66 7.92 1.72
CA TYR A 132 10.64 6.87 1.43
C TYR A 132 10.70 5.81 2.52
N ALA A 133 10.64 6.22 3.80
CA ALA A 133 10.63 5.30 4.92
C ALA A 133 9.36 4.43 4.94
N LEU A 134 8.18 5.03 4.72
CA LEU A 134 6.90 4.31 4.62
C LEU A 134 6.90 3.30 3.48
N ARG A 135 7.40 3.70 2.30
CA ARG A 135 7.52 2.81 1.14
C ARG A 135 8.43 1.62 1.44
N GLY A 136 9.62 1.89 1.99
CA GLY A 136 10.58 0.85 2.34
C GLY A 136 10.04 -0.13 3.38
N TYR A 137 9.36 0.38 4.40
CA TYR A 137 8.75 -0.45 5.44
C TYR A 137 7.62 -1.32 4.89
N ALA A 138 6.72 -0.75 4.08
CA ALA A 138 5.65 -1.52 3.45
C ALA A 138 6.20 -2.62 2.52
N GLN A 139 7.20 -2.31 1.70
CA GLN A 139 7.85 -3.29 0.83
C GLN A 139 8.58 -4.38 1.64
N LEU A 140 9.18 -4.05 2.79
CA LEU A 140 9.80 -5.04 3.68
C LEU A 140 8.76 -6.04 4.20
N LEU A 141 7.61 -5.57 4.70
CA LEU A 141 6.53 -6.43 5.17
C LEU A 141 5.99 -7.32 4.05
N LEU A 142 5.72 -6.74 2.87
CA LEU A 142 5.26 -7.49 1.71
C LEU A 142 6.28 -8.56 1.27
N THR A 143 7.56 -8.23 1.28
CA THR A 143 8.63 -9.19 0.93
C THR A 143 8.66 -10.35 1.91
N ASN A 144 8.54 -10.08 3.21
CA ASN A 144 8.56 -11.12 4.24
C ASN A 144 7.40 -12.11 4.12
N ILE A 145 6.25 -11.67 3.58
CA ILE A 145 5.04 -12.48 3.49
C ILE A 145 4.92 -13.18 2.12
N TYR A 146 5.28 -12.51 1.03
CA TYR A 146 4.99 -12.98 -0.34
C TYR A 146 6.21 -13.38 -1.15
N ALA A 147 7.43 -13.21 -0.63
CA ALA A 147 8.65 -13.63 -1.33
C ALA A 147 9.36 -14.75 -0.60
N HIS A 148 9.99 -15.63 -1.37
CA HIS A 148 10.92 -16.60 -0.80
C HIS A 148 12.15 -15.92 -0.20
N GLN A 149 12.66 -16.47 0.88
CA GLN A 149 14.03 -16.16 1.29
C GLN A 149 14.99 -16.63 0.20
N VAL A 150 16.07 -15.86 -0.03
CA VAL A 150 17.04 -16.17 -1.10
C VAL A 150 17.58 -17.60 -0.98
N LYS A 151 17.74 -18.10 0.24
CA LYS A 151 18.22 -19.46 0.47
C LYS A 151 17.57 -20.07 1.71
N VAL A 152 16.97 -21.25 1.56
CA VAL A 152 16.33 -22.00 2.65
C VAL A 152 16.80 -23.44 2.61
N ASN A 153 17.36 -23.94 3.70
CA ASN A 153 17.83 -25.33 3.84
C ASN A 153 18.74 -25.80 2.70
N GLY A 154 19.58 -24.91 2.20
CA GLY A 154 20.50 -25.20 1.08
C GLY A 154 19.93 -25.00 -0.32
N THR A 155 18.61 -24.86 -0.45
CA THR A 155 17.96 -24.53 -1.74
C THR A 155 18.05 -23.05 -2.02
N ASP A 156 18.44 -22.69 -3.24
CA ASP A 156 18.56 -21.31 -3.73
C ASP A 156 17.27 -20.91 -4.47
N PHE A 157 16.63 -19.83 -4.00
CA PHE A 157 15.42 -19.25 -4.56
C PHE A 157 15.67 -17.87 -5.20
N SER A 158 16.92 -17.49 -5.46
CA SER A 158 17.28 -16.17 -6.01
C SER A 158 16.66 -15.89 -7.38
N SER A 159 16.25 -16.92 -8.12
CA SER A 159 15.57 -16.81 -9.42
C SER A 159 14.06 -16.68 -9.33
N GLU A 160 13.48 -16.90 -8.14
CA GLU A 160 12.04 -16.81 -7.95
C GLU A 160 11.57 -15.36 -7.93
N LYS A 161 10.34 -15.16 -8.39
CA LYS A 161 9.73 -13.82 -8.38
C LYS A 161 9.42 -13.40 -6.94
N GLY A 162 9.78 -12.16 -6.61
CA GLY A 162 9.41 -11.52 -5.36
C GLY A 162 8.19 -10.60 -5.52
N ILE A 163 8.16 -9.57 -4.66
CA ILE A 163 7.15 -8.51 -4.73
C ILE A 163 7.44 -7.56 -5.90
N VAL A 164 6.40 -6.82 -6.33
CA VAL A 164 6.56 -5.74 -7.30
C VAL A 164 7.18 -4.50 -6.64
N VAL A 165 8.30 -4.03 -7.16
CA VAL A 165 8.97 -2.80 -6.72
C VAL A 165 8.64 -1.67 -7.69
N ILE A 166 7.97 -0.62 -7.20
CA ILE A 166 7.57 0.59 -7.94
C ILE A 166 8.13 1.84 -7.27
#